data_1e4e01302151a78b95ffb9dce4652281
#
_entry.id   1e4e01302151a78b95ffb9dce4652281
#
_cell.length_a   1.000
_cell.length_b   1.000
_cell.length_c   1.000
_cell.angle_alpha   90.00
_cell.angle_beta   90.00
_cell.angle_gamma   90.00
#
_symmetry.space_group_name_H-M   'P 1'
#
loop_
_entity.id
_entity.type
_entity.pdbx_description
1 polymer ?
#
loop_
_entity_poly.entity_id
_entity_poly.type
_entity_poly.pdbx_seq_one_letter_code
_entity_poly.pdbx_strand_id
1 'polypeptide(L)'
;MNPYDIIDKYYSDNAKLRDLLVTHSELVTAKALKAAGMHPELDIDAQFVKEVGMLHDIGIFLTDAPGIYCHGKEPYLCHGILGAELMRKENYPRHARVCERHTGAGLTAEEI
;
A
#
# COMPACT_ATOMS: atom_id res chain seq x y z
N MET A 1 -6.15 11.45 7.77
CA MET A 1 -6.52 10.08 8.19
C MET A 1 -5.32 9.41 8.84
N ASN A 2 -5.54 8.47 9.75
CA ASN A 2 -4.44 7.70 10.36
C ASN A 2 -4.34 6.34 9.67
N PRO A 3 -3.28 6.09 8.89
CA PRO A 3 -3.17 4.83 8.14
C PRO A 3 -3.06 3.60 9.05
N TYR A 4 -2.53 3.73 10.26
CA TYR A 4 -2.44 2.61 11.20
C TYR A 4 -3.83 2.12 11.63
N ASP A 5 -4.83 3.00 11.71
CA ASP A 5 -6.19 2.59 12.04
C ASP A 5 -6.77 1.68 10.95
N ILE A 6 -6.48 1.99 9.70
CA ILE A 6 -6.93 1.16 8.58
C ILE A 6 -6.18 -0.18 8.55
N ILE A 7 -4.87 -0.15 8.78
CA ILE A 7 -4.08 -1.37 8.88
C ILE A 7 -4.61 -2.27 9.99
N ASP A 8 -4.88 -1.72 11.16
CA ASP A 8 -5.38 -2.50 12.29
C ASP A 8 -6.76 -3.08 12.02
N LYS A 9 -7.59 -2.39 11.25
CA LYS A 9 -8.91 -2.90 10.87
C LYS A 9 -8.80 -4.22 10.09
N TYR A 10 -7.83 -4.34 9.20
CA TYR A 10 -7.71 -5.49 8.30
C TYR A 10 -6.66 -6.52 8.72
N TYR A 11 -5.74 -6.18 9.61
CA TYR A 11 -4.59 -7.03 9.96
C TYR A 11 -4.55 -7.45 11.43
N SER A 12 -5.61 -7.19 12.20
CA SER A 12 -5.64 -7.48 13.64
C SER A 12 -5.55 -8.98 13.95
N ASP A 13 -5.90 -9.85 13.01
CA ASP A 13 -5.90 -11.30 13.18
C ASP A 13 -4.61 -11.99 12.73
N ASN A 14 -3.61 -11.23 12.24
CA ASN A 14 -2.36 -11.79 11.75
C ASN A 14 -1.19 -10.86 12.11
N ALA A 15 -0.70 -10.99 13.35
CA ALA A 15 0.33 -10.11 13.89
C ALA A 15 1.63 -10.16 13.10
N LYS A 16 2.03 -11.33 12.61
CA LYS A 16 3.27 -11.47 11.82
C LYS A 16 3.18 -10.73 10.50
N LEU A 17 2.05 -10.83 9.81
CA LEU A 17 1.83 -10.13 8.57
C LEU A 17 1.72 -8.61 8.81
N ARG A 18 1.04 -8.20 9.88
CA ARG A 18 0.95 -6.80 10.25
C ARG A 18 2.34 -6.20 10.47
N ASP A 19 3.19 -6.88 11.22
CA ASP A 19 4.55 -6.39 11.49
C ASP A 19 5.37 -6.28 10.20
N LEU A 20 5.25 -7.26 9.31
CA LEU A 20 5.93 -7.23 8.02
C LEU A 20 5.44 -6.06 7.17
N LEU A 21 4.12 -5.88 7.07
CA LEU A 21 3.53 -4.80 6.30
C LEU A 21 3.96 -3.43 6.84
N VAL A 22 3.86 -3.22 8.15
CA VAL A 22 4.21 -1.95 8.79
C VAL A 22 5.70 -1.65 8.60
N THR A 23 6.57 -2.62 8.85
CA THR A 23 8.02 -2.42 8.69
C THR A 23 8.38 -2.03 7.26
N HIS A 24 7.88 -2.77 6.29
CA HIS A 24 8.12 -2.48 4.88
C HIS A 24 7.57 -1.11 4.49
N SER A 25 6.34 -0.84 4.87
CA SER A 25 5.67 0.41 4.51
C SER A 25 6.33 1.63 5.14
N GLU A 26 6.83 1.51 6.37
CA GLU A 26 7.57 2.59 7.02
C GLU A 26 8.88 2.90 6.30
N LEU A 27 9.59 1.87 5.83
CA LEU A 27 10.81 2.06 5.05
C LEU A 27 10.53 2.75 3.71
N VAL A 28 9.50 2.33 3.01
CA VAL A 28 9.10 2.94 1.74
C VAL A 28 8.68 4.40 1.96
N THR A 29 7.90 4.65 3.00
CA THR A 29 7.44 6.00 3.35
C THR A 29 8.61 6.93 3.66
N ALA A 30 9.58 6.46 4.45
CA ALA A 30 10.77 7.26 4.78
C ALA A 30 11.54 7.64 3.52
N LYS A 31 11.72 6.70 2.58
CA LYS A 31 12.40 6.98 1.32
C LYS A 31 11.62 7.98 0.46
N ALA A 32 10.31 7.83 0.40
CA ALA A 32 9.45 8.74 -0.37
C ALA A 32 9.48 10.15 0.20
N LEU A 33 9.43 10.30 1.52
CA LEU A 33 9.49 11.60 2.18
C LEU A 33 10.86 12.26 1.97
N LYS A 34 11.95 11.48 2.01
CA LYS A 34 13.28 12.00 1.74
C LYS A 34 13.37 12.53 0.31
N ALA A 35 12.88 11.77 -0.66
CA ALA A 35 12.85 12.19 -2.05
C ALA A 35 12.02 13.45 -2.25
N ALA A 36 10.86 13.55 -1.61
CA ALA A 36 10.03 14.74 -1.65
C ALA A 36 10.74 15.96 -1.08
N GLY A 37 11.47 15.78 0.02
CA GLY A 37 12.25 16.87 0.64
C GLY A 37 13.39 17.36 -0.22
N MET A 38 13.91 16.52 -1.12
CA MET A 38 14.98 16.90 -2.07
C MET A 38 14.44 17.66 -3.30
N HIS A 39 13.14 17.71 -3.46
CA HIS A 39 12.48 18.37 -4.59
C HIS A 39 11.37 19.30 -4.12
N PRO A 40 11.71 20.36 -3.35
CA PRO A 40 10.69 21.28 -2.82
C PRO A 40 9.92 22.02 -3.91
N GLU A 41 10.49 22.13 -5.10
CA GLU A 41 9.84 22.75 -6.27
C GLU A 41 8.61 21.99 -6.75
N LEU A 42 8.46 20.71 -6.36
CA LEU A 42 7.31 19.91 -6.77
C LEU A 42 6.10 20.10 -5.85
N ASP A 43 6.26 20.79 -4.73
CA ASP A 43 5.19 21.06 -3.78
C ASP A 43 4.37 19.80 -3.42
N ILE A 44 5.08 18.75 -3.01
CA ILE A 44 4.47 17.46 -2.70
C ILE A 44 3.78 17.51 -1.35
N ASP A 45 2.54 17.00 -1.29
CA ASP A 45 1.79 16.87 -0.05
C ASP A 45 2.37 15.77 0.82
N ALA A 46 3.16 16.14 1.82
CA ALA A 46 3.84 15.19 2.71
C ALA A 46 2.86 14.30 3.49
N GLN A 47 1.71 14.83 3.88
CA GLN A 47 0.71 14.03 4.60
C GLN A 47 0.15 12.95 3.69
N PHE A 48 -0.14 13.28 2.45
CA PHE A 48 -0.62 12.28 1.48
C PHE A 48 0.43 11.21 1.23
N VAL A 49 1.72 11.59 1.11
CA VAL A 49 2.82 10.63 0.94
C VAL A 49 2.89 9.68 2.12
N LYS A 50 2.75 10.17 3.35
CA LYS A 50 2.73 9.32 4.54
C LYS A 50 1.59 8.31 4.50
N GLU A 51 0.40 8.76 4.12
CA GLU A 51 -0.78 7.90 4.07
C GLU A 51 -0.64 6.81 3.01
N VAL A 52 -0.27 7.18 1.78
CA VAL A 52 -0.14 6.19 0.71
C VAL A 52 1.08 5.30 0.88
N GLY A 53 2.16 5.81 1.47
CA GLY A 53 3.33 4.99 1.79
C GLY A 53 2.97 3.84 2.73
N MET A 54 2.13 4.10 3.71
CA MET A 54 1.68 3.09 4.66
C MET A 54 0.61 2.15 4.08
N LEU A 55 -0.16 2.59 3.08
CA LEU A 55 -1.34 1.87 2.60
C LEU A 55 -1.19 1.25 1.22
N HIS A 56 -0.10 1.53 0.50
CA HIS A 56 0.03 1.07 -0.89
C HIS A 56 -0.01 -0.45 -1.05
N ASP A 57 0.45 -1.20 -0.04
CA ASP A 57 0.45 -2.67 -0.05
C ASP A 57 -0.66 -3.27 0.81
N ILE A 58 -1.67 -2.50 1.19
CA ILE A 58 -2.71 -2.98 2.13
C ILE A 58 -3.45 -4.22 1.64
N GLY A 59 -3.48 -4.46 0.34
CA GLY A 59 -4.20 -5.59 -0.25
C GLY A 59 -3.49 -6.94 -0.15
N ILE A 60 -2.26 -7.01 0.35
CA ILE A 60 -1.48 -8.26 0.31
C ILE A 60 -2.12 -9.40 1.11
N PHE A 61 -2.88 -9.10 2.17
CA PHE A 61 -3.48 -10.16 2.99
C PHE A 61 -4.53 -10.98 2.24
N LEU A 62 -5.05 -10.47 1.13
CA LEU A 62 -6.02 -11.16 0.30
C LEU A 62 -5.35 -12.08 -0.73
N THR A 63 -4.03 -12.08 -0.79
CA THR A 63 -3.28 -12.85 -1.78
C THR A 63 -2.70 -14.13 -1.20
N ASP A 64 -2.32 -15.05 -2.10
CA ASP A 64 -1.67 -16.30 -1.75
C ASP A 64 -0.15 -16.11 -1.87
N ALA A 65 0.48 -15.82 -0.75
CA ALA A 65 1.94 -15.65 -0.66
C ALA A 65 2.40 -16.11 0.73
N PRO A 66 2.44 -17.44 0.97
CA PRO A 66 2.72 -17.98 2.32
C PRO A 66 4.11 -17.64 2.84
N GLY A 67 5.08 -17.39 1.95
CA GLY A 67 6.42 -16.96 2.36
C GLY A 67 6.46 -15.63 3.09
N ILE A 68 5.44 -14.80 2.96
CA ILE A 68 5.29 -13.53 3.67
C ILE A 68 4.02 -13.50 4.50
N TYR A 69 3.56 -14.67 4.94
CA TYR A 69 2.38 -14.83 5.83
C TYR A 69 1.04 -14.41 5.22
N CYS A 70 0.94 -14.35 3.89
CA CYS A 70 -0.31 -14.04 3.20
C CYS A 70 -1.03 -15.34 2.84
N HIS A 71 -2.22 -15.53 3.38
CA HIS A 71 -3.00 -16.77 3.22
C HIS A 71 -4.34 -16.53 2.55
N GLY A 72 -4.42 -15.53 1.67
CA GLY A 72 -5.60 -15.29 0.83
C GLY A 72 -5.63 -16.22 -0.37
N LYS A 73 -6.54 -15.93 -1.30
CA LYS A 73 -6.78 -16.79 -2.47
C LYS A 73 -6.33 -16.17 -3.78
N GLU A 74 -6.22 -14.84 -3.82
CA GLU A 74 -5.93 -14.13 -5.04
C GLU A 74 -4.44 -14.18 -5.41
N PRO A 75 -4.08 -14.08 -6.69
CA PRO A 75 -2.68 -13.98 -7.09
C PRO A 75 -2.03 -12.74 -6.48
N TYR A 76 -0.77 -12.86 -6.09
CA TYR A 76 -0.03 -11.75 -5.49
C TYR A 76 0.01 -10.52 -6.39
N LEU A 77 0.07 -10.70 -7.70
CA LEU A 77 0.07 -9.59 -8.67
C LEU A 77 -1.18 -8.71 -8.55
N CYS A 78 -2.25 -9.22 -7.97
CA CYS A 78 -3.50 -8.48 -7.81
C CYS A 78 -3.54 -7.60 -6.56
N HIS A 79 -2.50 -7.61 -5.72
CA HIS A 79 -2.58 -6.92 -4.43
C HIS A 79 -2.82 -5.42 -4.56
N GLY A 80 -2.33 -4.79 -5.62
CA GLY A 80 -2.58 -3.37 -5.86
C GLY A 80 -4.05 -3.07 -6.15
N ILE A 81 -4.67 -3.87 -7.01
CA ILE A 81 -6.10 -3.73 -7.34
C ILE A 81 -6.96 -4.02 -6.10
N LEU A 82 -6.60 -5.06 -5.35
CA LEU A 82 -7.32 -5.43 -4.14
C LEU A 82 -7.22 -4.34 -3.07
N GLY A 83 -6.02 -3.76 -2.90
CA GLY A 83 -5.84 -2.62 -2.01
C GLY A 83 -6.64 -1.40 -2.44
N ALA A 84 -6.71 -1.16 -3.76
CA ALA A 84 -7.52 -0.06 -4.31
C ALA A 84 -9.00 -0.24 -3.98
N GLU A 85 -9.52 -1.46 -4.09
CA GLU A 85 -10.91 -1.74 -3.73
C GLU A 85 -11.18 -1.44 -2.25
N LEU A 86 -10.23 -1.81 -1.36
CA LEU A 86 -10.34 -1.52 0.05
C LEU A 86 -10.35 0.00 0.30
N MET A 87 -9.48 0.74 -0.37
CA MET A 87 -9.41 2.19 -0.22
C MET A 87 -10.67 2.89 -0.72
N ARG A 88 -11.27 2.42 -1.81
CA ARG A 88 -12.55 2.94 -2.29
C ARG A 88 -13.67 2.66 -1.30
N LYS A 89 -13.67 1.47 -0.71
CA LYS A 89 -14.62 1.10 0.33
C LYS A 89 -14.49 2.00 1.58
N GLU A 90 -13.26 2.42 1.89
CA GLU A 90 -13.00 3.33 3.01
C GLU A 90 -13.19 4.81 2.62
N ASN A 91 -13.61 5.11 1.40
CA ASN A 91 -13.82 6.45 0.86
C ASN A 91 -12.53 7.25 0.62
N TYR A 92 -11.49 6.57 0.18
CA TYR A 92 -10.20 7.20 -0.14
C TYR A 92 -9.80 6.92 -1.60
N PRO A 93 -10.49 7.53 -2.59
CA PRO A 93 -10.25 7.22 -4.00
C PRO A 93 -8.86 7.65 -4.51
N ARG A 94 -8.28 8.71 -3.97
CA ARG A 94 -6.90 9.11 -4.35
C ARG A 94 -5.89 8.09 -3.89
N HIS A 95 -6.06 7.56 -2.69
CA HIS A 95 -5.20 6.50 -2.14
C HIS A 95 -5.38 5.21 -2.92
N ALA A 96 -6.59 4.91 -3.36
CA ALA A 96 -6.88 3.75 -4.20
C ALA A 96 -6.07 3.77 -5.51
N ARG A 97 -5.95 4.93 -6.13
CA ARG A 97 -5.17 5.07 -7.36
C ARG A 97 -3.69 4.71 -7.15
N VAL A 98 -3.11 5.09 -6.03
CA VAL A 98 -1.73 4.73 -5.71
C VAL A 98 -1.61 3.22 -5.53
N CYS A 99 -2.55 2.61 -4.81
CA CYS A 99 -2.56 1.16 -4.61
C CYS A 99 -2.57 0.41 -5.94
N GLU A 100 -3.48 0.76 -6.85
CA GLU A 100 -3.62 0.01 -8.11
C GLU A 100 -2.48 0.24 -9.08
N ARG A 101 -1.71 1.32 -8.95
CA ARG A 101 -0.64 1.67 -9.88
C ARG A 101 0.74 1.18 -9.47
N HIS A 102 0.98 1.00 -8.18
CA HIS A 102 2.33 0.68 -7.70
C HIS A 102 2.79 -0.74 -8.04
N THR A 103 1.88 -1.68 -8.28
CA THR A 103 2.20 -3.08 -8.58
C THR A 103 2.38 -3.37 -10.05
N GLY A 104 2.43 -2.36 -10.86
CA GLY A 104 2.40 -2.56 -12.30
C GLY A 104 1.01 -2.64 -12.88
N ALA A 105 -0.04 -2.52 -12.08
CA ALA A 105 -1.40 -2.42 -12.59
C ALA A 105 -1.58 -1.16 -13.43
N GLY A 106 -0.75 -0.16 -13.18
CA GLY A 106 -0.65 1.04 -14.01
C GLY A 106 0.30 0.87 -15.18
N LEU A 107 0.97 -0.28 -15.28
CA LEU A 107 1.83 -0.61 -16.41
C LEU A 107 1.02 -1.29 -17.49
N THR A 108 1.43 -1.10 -18.72
CA THR A 108 0.85 -1.82 -19.83
C THR A 108 1.41 -3.24 -19.92
N ALA A 109 0.77 -4.11 -20.69
CA ALA A 109 1.23 -5.48 -20.81
C ALA A 109 2.67 -5.56 -21.34
N GLU A 110 3.08 -4.66 -22.19
CA GLU A 110 4.44 -4.61 -22.72
C GLU A 110 5.47 -4.12 -21.69
N GLU A 111 5.06 -3.53 -20.61
CA GLU A 111 5.94 -3.08 -19.53
C GLU A 111 6.17 -4.15 -18.48
N ILE A 112 5.37 -5.19 -18.53
CA ILE A 112 5.41 -6.26 -17.54
C ILE A 112 6.38 -7.36 -17.95
#